data_ccbdc46c51494be71440f5c6b19f6950
#
_entry.id   ccbdc46c51494be71440f5c6b19f6950
#
_cell.length_a   1.000
_cell.length_b   1.000
_cell.length_c   1.000
_cell.angle_alpha   90.00
_cell.angle_beta   90.00
_cell.angle_gamma   90.00
#
_symmetry.space_group_name_H-M   'P 1'
#
loop_
_entity.id
_entity.type
_entity.pdbx_description
1 polymer ?
#
loop_
_entity_poly.entity_id
_entity_poly.type
_entity_poly.pdbx_seq_one_letter_code
_entity_poly.pdbx_strand_id
1 'polypeptide(L)'
;MIKKIMNYLLLSVLFPVFFLGLVHADSVKIGFNVPLTGFAAADGKSALNGAKLAVKQANQAGGINGKMIELVVYDDQASPKQAVPISNKLIEKDKVVAAISGSYSGATRAAAGVFQSAEIPYISAYAVHPEITKAGNYVFRTSFMGEVQGRAGAKLIGATLQRKRVVLITLKNDFGKSLAAGFKEAAGQFNLQIVNEYEYSIKDRQFGPIVAKVKADAPEAIYATGYFFTAGPLVSQLRAAGITVPVIGQEGYDSEQFIKIAGKASEGTIITTSLDRDSNSSETRSFISEFEAMAGHKVDMVAASGHTAMKVLVAAMKKAGTTSPSAIRNAIAQTNLVASTGSISFNDLGEVQKNVQVQVVRDGDFHYHSEIRDQVLLAPPTR
;
A
#
# COMPACT_ATOMS: atom_id res chain seq x y z
N MET A 1 -25.44 93.34 -15.80
CA MET A 1 -24.35 92.62 -15.10
C MET A 1 -25.05 91.33 -14.48
N ILE A 2 -24.99 90.22 -15.20
CA ILE A 2 -25.71 89.01 -14.90
C ILE A 2 -24.71 88.02 -14.34
N LYS A 3 -24.87 87.63 -13.05
CA LYS A 3 -24.05 86.56 -12.44
C LYS A 3 -24.69 85.23 -12.79
N LYS A 4 -23.95 84.41 -13.52
CA LYS A 4 -24.28 82.95 -13.72
C LYS A 4 -23.88 82.16 -12.47
N ILE A 5 -24.84 81.52 -11.85
CA ILE A 5 -24.64 80.54 -10.80
C ILE A 5 -24.63 79.19 -11.49
N MET A 6 -23.50 78.48 -11.38
CA MET A 6 -23.28 77.15 -11.95
C MET A 6 -23.48 76.10 -10.82
N ASN A 7 -24.58 75.37 -10.87
CA ASN A 7 -24.89 74.23 -9.96
C ASN A 7 -24.09 73.00 -10.39
N TYR A 8 -23.16 72.60 -9.54
CA TYR A 8 -22.53 71.26 -9.65
C TYR A 8 -23.42 70.22 -8.98
N LEU A 9 -24.04 69.34 -9.79
CA LEU A 9 -24.73 68.12 -9.32
C LEU A 9 -23.63 67.10 -9.04
N LEU A 10 -23.34 66.79 -7.76
CA LEU A 10 -22.51 65.62 -7.36
C LEU A 10 -23.36 64.36 -7.52
N LEU A 11 -23.07 63.59 -8.56
CA LEU A 11 -23.61 62.23 -8.73
C LEU A 11 -22.76 61.26 -7.89
N SER A 12 -23.21 60.93 -6.68
CA SER A 12 -22.59 59.88 -5.84
C SER A 12 -22.97 58.51 -6.40
N VAL A 13 -22.03 57.90 -7.12
CA VAL A 13 -22.12 56.48 -7.54
C VAL A 13 -21.83 55.61 -6.32
N LEU A 14 -22.86 55.05 -5.73
CA LEU A 14 -22.74 53.98 -4.74
C LEU A 14 -22.26 52.71 -5.44
N PHE A 15 -20.96 52.37 -5.28
CA PHE A 15 -20.46 51.05 -5.66
C PHE A 15 -20.86 50.06 -4.55
N PRO A 16 -21.64 48.99 -4.85
CA PRO A 16 -21.86 47.94 -3.87
C PRO A 16 -20.57 47.18 -3.68
N VAL A 17 -19.93 47.33 -2.52
CA VAL A 17 -18.84 46.49 -2.07
C VAL A 17 -19.43 45.09 -1.80
N PHE A 18 -19.32 44.21 -2.79
CA PHE A 18 -19.57 42.78 -2.56
C PHE A 18 -18.47 42.26 -1.60
N PHE A 19 -18.79 42.16 -0.32
CA PHE A 19 -18.01 41.36 0.60
C PHE A 19 -18.17 39.88 0.14
N LEU A 20 -17.22 39.43 -0.69
CA LEU A 20 -16.99 37.99 -0.83
C LEU A 20 -16.49 37.51 0.54
N GLY A 21 -17.43 37.15 1.41
CA GLY A 21 -17.10 36.36 2.59
C GLY A 21 -16.36 35.13 2.10
N LEU A 22 -15.13 34.93 2.57
CA LEU A 22 -14.41 33.67 2.48
C LEU A 22 -15.27 32.63 3.20
N VAL A 23 -16.18 32.00 2.44
CA VAL A 23 -16.83 30.78 2.89
C VAL A 23 -15.68 29.79 3.03
N HIS A 24 -15.22 29.54 4.26
CA HIS A 24 -14.43 28.36 4.57
C HIS A 24 -15.35 27.19 4.22
N ALA A 25 -15.20 26.68 3.02
CA ALA A 25 -15.89 25.47 2.62
C ALA A 25 -15.43 24.37 3.59
N ASP A 26 -16.34 23.87 4.43
CA ASP A 26 -16.10 22.74 5.32
C ASP A 26 -15.41 21.64 4.54
N SER A 27 -14.16 21.34 4.87
CA SER A 27 -13.42 20.24 4.25
C SER A 27 -13.81 18.90 4.87
N VAL A 28 -13.75 17.86 4.09
CA VAL A 28 -13.91 16.49 4.58
C VAL A 28 -12.55 15.96 5.00
N LYS A 29 -12.35 15.74 6.29
CA LYS A 29 -11.07 15.30 6.84
C LYS A 29 -10.93 13.79 6.78
N ILE A 30 -9.85 13.32 6.13
CA ILE A 30 -9.46 11.92 6.07
C ILE A 30 -8.12 11.77 6.78
N GLY A 31 -8.04 10.83 7.73
CA GLY A 31 -6.81 10.52 8.45
C GLY A 31 -5.85 9.67 7.61
N PHE A 32 -4.55 9.87 7.81
CA PHE A 32 -3.51 9.05 7.19
C PHE A 32 -2.34 8.87 8.15
N ASN A 33 -2.22 7.67 8.74
CA ASN A 33 -1.05 7.30 9.51
C ASN A 33 -0.02 6.60 8.61
N VAL A 34 1.23 7.05 8.66
CA VAL A 34 2.25 6.65 7.70
C VAL A 34 3.65 6.89 8.27
N PRO A 35 4.66 6.04 8.01
CA PRO A 35 6.02 6.29 8.46
C PRO A 35 6.71 7.33 7.58
N LEU A 36 6.94 8.53 8.09
CA LEU A 36 7.64 9.60 7.36
C LEU A 36 9.09 9.76 7.81
N THR A 37 9.44 9.14 8.93
CA THR A 37 10.82 9.10 9.48
C THR A 37 11.24 7.67 9.80
N GLY A 38 12.53 7.47 10.04
CA GLY A 38 13.10 6.16 10.35
C GLY A 38 13.27 5.25 9.14
N PHE A 39 13.38 3.94 9.41
CA PHE A 39 13.77 2.93 8.41
C PHE A 39 12.74 2.71 7.30
N ALA A 40 11.47 3.03 7.54
CA ALA A 40 10.37 2.85 6.59
C ALA A 40 9.97 4.16 5.87
N ALA A 41 10.75 5.23 6.03
CA ALA A 41 10.38 6.56 5.53
C ALA A 41 10.24 6.63 4.01
N ALA A 42 11.01 5.83 3.26
CA ALA A 42 10.91 5.79 1.79
C ALA A 42 9.54 5.27 1.36
N ASP A 43 9.12 4.13 1.89
CA ASP A 43 7.81 3.54 1.60
C ASP A 43 6.66 4.47 2.06
N GLY A 44 6.78 5.05 3.26
CA GLY A 44 5.76 5.96 3.77
C GLY A 44 5.58 7.21 2.92
N LYS A 45 6.67 7.81 2.45
CA LYS A 45 6.61 8.97 1.53
C LYS A 45 5.99 8.58 0.19
N SER A 46 6.32 7.41 -0.33
CA SER A 46 5.77 6.88 -1.57
C SER A 46 4.25 6.65 -1.44
N ALA A 47 3.80 5.97 -0.38
CA ALA A 47 2.38 5.75 -0.08
C ALA A 47 1.61 7.07 0.08
N LEU A 48 2.20 8.05 0.78
CA LEU A 48 1.61 9.39 0.94
C LEU A 48 1.47 10.12 -0.40
N ASN A 49 2.46 10.03 -1.27
CA ASN A 49 2.40 10.64 -2.60
C ASN A 49 1.27 9.99 -3.44
N GLY A 50 1.13 8.67 -3.39
CA GLY A 50 0.00 7.98 -4.04
C GLY A 50 -1.36 8.45 -3.53
N ALA A 51 -1.52 8.53 -2.20
CA ALA A 51 -2.75 9.03 -1.59
C ALA A 51 -3.03 10.50 -1.94
N LYS A 52 -2.00 11.37 -1.93
CA LYS A 52 -2.12 12.78 -2.33
C LYS A 52 -2.54 12.94 -3.79
N LEU A 53 -2.05 12.08 -4.69
CA LEU A 53 -2.49 12.10 -6.09
C LEU A 53 -3.99 11.82 -6.19
N ALA A 54 -4.49 10.78 -5.52
CA ALA A 54 -5.91 10.47 -5.50
C ALA A 54 -6.77 11.59 -4.89
N VAL A 55 -6.29 12.24 -3.81
CA VAL A 55 -6.96 13.43 -3.23
C VAL A 55 -6.98 14.58 -4.22
N LYS A 56 -5.86 14.87 -4.91
CA LYS A 56 -5.78 15.90 -5.95
C LYS A 56 -6.80 15.64 -7.06
N GLN A 57 -6.84 14.42 -7.59
CA GLN A 57 -7.80 14.01 -8.62
C GLN A 57 -9.26 14.18 -8.14
N ALA A 58 -9.57 13.73 -6.91
CA ALA A 58 -10.89 13.87 -6.33
C ALA A 58 -11.31 15.33 -6.14
N ASN A 59 -10.40 16.18 -5.66
CA ASN A 59 -10.66 17.60 -5.45
C ASN A 59 -10.83 18.36 -6.77
N GLN A 60 -10.06 18.04 -7.79
CA GLN A 60 -10.22 18.58 -9.14
C GLN A 60 -11.56 18.18 -9.76
N ALA A 61 -12.10 17.01 -9.39
CA ALA A 61 -13.43 16.54 -9.80
C ALA A 61 -14.57 17.04 -8.89
N GLY A 62 -14.36 18.09 -8.07
CA GLY A 62 -15.37 18.71 -7.21
C GLY A 62 -15.47 18.13 -5.80
N GLY A 63 -14.49 17.32 -5.36
CA GLY A 63 -14.43 16.77 -3.99
C GLY A 63 -15.51 15.72 -3.70
N ILE A 64 -15.98 15.72 -2.46
CA ILE A 64 -17.08 14.89 -1.96
C ILE A 64 -18.31 15.77 -1.75
N ASN A 65 -19.30 15.64 -2.60
CA ASN A 65 -20.54 16.45 -2.54
C ASN A 65 -20.26 17.97 -2.46
N GLY A 66 -19.28 18.46 -3.26
CA GLY A 66 -18.88 19.87 -3.29
C GLY A 66 -17.91 20.29 -2.18
N LYS A 67 -17.57 19.41 -1.23
CA LYS A 67 -16.59 19.68 -0.17
C LYS A 67 -15.21 19.13 -0.56
N MET A 68 -14.16 19.93 -0.38
CA MET A 68 -12.79 19.50 -0.63
C MET A 68 -12.32 18.49 0.41
N ILE A 69 -11.49 17.54 0.00
CA ILE A 69 -10.85 16.58 0.89
C ILE A 69 -9.60 17.23 1.49
N GLU A 70 -9.50 17.16 2.82
CA GLU A 70 -8.30 17.49 3.58
C GLU A 70 -7.68 16.21 4.13
N LEU A 71 -6.41 15.95 3.78
CA LEU A 71 -5.67 14.79 4.28
C LEU A 71 -4.90 15.17 5.54
N VAL A 72 -5.29 14.60 6.68
CA VAL A 72 -4.62 14.82 7.98
C VAL A 72 -3.59 13.71 8.18
N VAL A 73 -2.31 14.07 8.11
CA VAL A 73 -1.19 13.13 8.06
C VAL A 73 -0.40 13.13 9.36
N TYR A 74 -0.11 11.95 9.92
CA TYR A 74 0.78 11.80 11.07
C TYR A 74 1.82 10.69 10.82
N ASP A 75 3.06 10.97 11.29
CA ASP A 75 4.18 10.05 11.26
C ASP A 75 4.09 9.01 12.38
N ASP A 76 3.82 7.77 12.04
CA ASP A 76 3.77 6.65 13.00
C ASP A 76 5.10 5.88 13.13
N GLN A 77 6.13 6.25 12.36
CA GLN A 77 7.45 5.65 12.37
C GLN A 77 7.46 4.11 12.16
N ALA A 78 6.41 3.56 11.54
CA ALA A 78 6.12 2.12 11.48
C ALA A 78 6.08 1.44 12.86
N SER A 79 5.73 2.18 13.91
CA SER A 79 5.74 1.75 15.31
C SER A 79 4.33 1.56 15.86
N PRO A 80 3.98 0.37 16.37
CA PRO A 80 2.71 0.14 17.07
C PRO A 80 2.48 1.13 18.24
N LYS A 81 3.56 1.51 18.94
CA LYS A 81 3.49 2.45 20.06
C LYS A 81 3.10 3.87 19.65
N GLN A 82 3.48 4.29 18.42
CA GLN A 82 3.10 5.59 17.88
C GLN A 82 1.73 5.55 17.21
N ALA A 83 1.38 4.44 16.58
CA ALA A 83 0.14 4.30 15.83
C ALA A 83 -1.11 4.50 16.71
N VAL A 84 -1.12 3.99 17.95
CA VAL A 84 -2.27 4.11 18.89
C VAL A 84 -2.56 5.57 19.26
N PRO A 85 -1.63 6.36 19.82
CA PRO A 85 -1.91 7.76 20.16
C PRO A 85 -2.21 8.63 18.94
N ILE A 86 -1.61 8.33 17.78
CA ILE A 86 -1.91 9.01 16.51
C ILE A 86 -3.35 8.72 16.08
N SER A 87 -3.83 7.47 16.19
CA SER A 87 -5.20 7.11 15.85
C SER A 87 -6.21 7.86 16.76
N ASN A 88 -5.97 7.91 18.07
CA ASN A 88 -6.80 8.68 18.97
C ASN A 88 -6.82 10.17 18.61
N LYS A 89 -5.66 10.74 18.26
CA LYS A 89 -5.55 12.14 17.84
C LYS A 89 -6.36 12.43 16.58
N LEU A 90 -6.27 11.56 15.55
CA LEU A 90 -7.06 11.68 14.33
C LEU A 90 -8.57 11.65 14.62
N ILE A 91 -9.00 10.77 15.54
CA ILE A 91 -10.41 10.59 15.87
C ILE A 91 -10.92 11.73 16.77
N GLU A 92 -10.24 11.96 17.89
CA GLU A 92 -10.77 12.84 18.96
C GLU A 92 -10.50 14.32 18.71
N LYS A 93 -9.29 14.67 18.19
CA LYS A 93 -8.90 16.04 17.97
C LYS A 93 -9.26 16.52 16.57
N ASP A 94 -8.85 15.76 15.55
CA ASP A 94 -8.97 16.19 14.15
C ASP A 94 -10.36 15.89 13.59
N LYS A 95 -11.12 14.96 14.23
CA LYS A 95 -12.50 14.57 13.86
C LYS A 95 -12.58 14.05 12.44
N VAL A 96 -11.63 13.16 12.07
CA VAL A 96 -11.65 12.52 10.76
C VAL A 96 -12.87 11.60 10.61
N VAL A 97 -13.46 11.54 9.42
CA VAL A 97 -14.65 10.71 9.14
C VAL A 97 -14.29 9.31 8.70
N ALA A 98 -13.05 9.11 8.26
CA ALA A 98 -12.44 7.84 7.89
C ALA A 98 -10.92 7.99 7.90
N ALA A 99 -10.17 6.89 7.87
CA ALA A 99 -8.73 6.94 7.78
C ALA A 99 -8.15 5.81 6.92
N ILE A 100 -6.90 6.00 6.47
CA ILE A 100 -6.11 5.04 5.71
C ILE A 100 -4.78 4.82 6.43
N SER A 101 -4.32 3.58 6.46
CA SER A 101 -2.95 3.25 6.82
C SER A 101 -2.06 3.13 5.59
N GLY A 102 -1.04 3.96 5.54
CA GLY A 102 0.12 3.81 4.66
C GLY A 102 1.34 3.30 5.45
N SER A 103 1.15 2.33 6.34
CA SER A 103 2.17 1.85 7.27
C SER A 103 2.31 0.32 7.26
N TYR A 104 3.30 -0.18 7.99
CA TYR A 104 3.59 -1.62 8.09
C TYR A 104 2.64 -2.35 9.02
N SER A 105 2.60 -3.69 8.90
CA SER A 105 1.64 -4.58 9.58
C SER A 105 1.49 -4.34 11.07
N GLY A 106 2.60 -4.18 11.81
CA GLY A 106 2.55 -3.96 13.26
C GLY A 106 1.85 -2.67 13.66
N ALA A 107 2.17 -1.54 13.00
CA ALA A 107 1.55 -0.24 13.25
C ALA A 107 0.08 -0.23 12.80
N THR A 108 -0.20 -0.77 11.60
CA THR A 108 -1.57 -0.84 11.05
C THR A 108 -2.48 -1.69 11.93
N ARG A 109 -1.99 -2.85 12.44
CA ARG A 109 -2.76 -3.71 13.35
C ARG A 109 -3.11 -3.00 14.65
N ALA A 110 -2.15 -2.27 15.23
CA ALA A 110 -2.40 -1.50 16.46
C ALA A 110 -3.42 -0.38 16.25
N ALA A 111 -3.36 0.33 15.12
CA ALA A 111 -4.33 1.37 14.76
C ALA A 111 -5.73 0.81 14.47
N ALA A 112 -5.81 -0.36 13.80
CA ALA A 112 -7.06 -0.98 13.40
C ALA A 112 -8.04 -1.19 14.56
N GLY A 113 -7.54 -1.66 15.71
CA GLY A 113 -8.36 -1.82 16.92
C GLY A 113 -8.93 -0.50 17.44
N VAL A 114 -8.18 0.59 17.35
CA VAL A 114 -8.61 1.93 17.81
C VAL A 114 -9.72 2.45 16.90
N PHE A 115 -9.54 2.40 15.57
CA PHE A 115 -10.54 2.85 14.60
C PHE A 115 -11.81 1.98 14.63
N GLN A 116 -11.67 0.66 14.81
CA GLN A 116 -12.81 -0.25 14.99
C GLN A 116 -13.62 0.12 16.24
N SER A 117 -12.96 0.35 17.38
CA SER A 117 -13.64 0.70 18.64
C SER A 117 -14.36 2.05 18.58
N ALA A 118 -13.87 2.96 17.73
CA ALA A 118 -14.48 4.27 17.50
C ALA A 118 -15.54 4.23 16.36
N GLU A 119 -15.76 3.09 15.73
CA GLU A 119 -16.65 2.93 14.56
C GLU A 119 -16.32 3.90 13.42
N ILE A 120 -15.03 4.16 13.18
CA ILE A 120 -14.50 4.97 12.09
C ILE A 120 -13.91 4.05 11.03
N PRO A 121 -14.34 4.13 9.75
CA PRO A 121 -13.79 3.30 8.68
C PRO A 121 -12.28 3.46 8.54
N TYR A 122 -11.57 2.34 8.46
CA TYR A 122 -10.12 2.28 8.36
C TYR A 122 -9.68 1.32 7.25
N ILE A 123 -8.89 1.82 6.29
CA ILE A 123 -8.41 1.02 5.16
C ILE A 123 -6.90 0.81 5.28
N SER A 124 -6.46 -0.43 5.39
CA SER A 124 -5.07 -0.81 5.20
C SER A 124 -4.72 -0.77 3.72
N ALA A 125 -3.78 0.08 3.31
CA ALA A 125 -3.36 0.19 1.92
C ALA A 125 -2.52 -1.01 1.48
N TYR A 126 -1.50 -1.40 2.28
CA TYR A 126 -0.57 -2.48 1.92
C TYR A 126 -0.11 -3.36 3.08
N ALA A 127 -0.56 -3.14 4.31
CA ALA A 127 -0.19 -4.02 5.42
C ALA A 127 -0.94 -5.34 5.35
N VAL A 128 -0.23 -6.47 5.49
CA VAL A 128 -0.71 -7.81 5.08
C VAL A 128 -1.09 -8.75 6.23
N HIS A 129 -0.84 -8.38 7.50
CA HIS A 129 -1.09 -9.28 8.63
C HIS A 129 -2.59 -9.59 8.80
N PRO A 130 -3.01 -10.87 8.97
CA PRO A 130 -4.42 -11.25 9.00
C PRO A 130 -5.21 -10.62 10.14
N GLU A 131 -4.59 -10.35 11.28
CA GLU A 131 -5.26 -9.75 12.44
C GLU A 131 -5.73 -8.30 12.22
N ILE A 132 -5.36 -7.65 11.09
CA ILE A 132 -5.78 -6.28 10.81
C ILE A 132 -7.29 -6.22 10.59
N THR A 133 -7.83 -6.98 9.66
CA THR A 133 -9.27 -7.00 9.34
C THR A 133 -10.10 -7.79 10.33
N LYS A 134 -9.49 -8.73 11.06
CA LYS A 134 -10.13 -9.39 12.21
C LYS A 134 -10.44 -8.45 13.38
N ALA A 135 -9.87 -7.23 13.39
CA ALA A 135 -10.24 -6.21 14.38
C ALA A 135 -11.74 -5.89 14.36
N GLY A 136 -12.39 -5.96 13.18
CA GLY A 136 -13.83 -5.81 13.06
C GLY A 136 -14.29 -5.29 11.70
N ASN A 137 -15.58 -4.98 11.61
CA ASN A 137 -16.25 -4.69 10.35
C ASN A 137 -16.08 -3.23 9.84
N TYR A 138 -15.40 -2.37 10.58
CA TYR A 138 -14.98 -1.03 10.12
C TYR A 138 -13.58 -1.03 9.50
N VAL A 139 -12.89 -2.20 9.47
CA VAL A 139 -11.52 -2.33 8.96
C VAL A 139 -11.52 -3.11 7.66
N PHE A 140 -10.87 -2.55 6.64
CA PHE A 140 -10.75 -3.11 5.29
C PHE A 140 -9.30 -3.15 4.84
N ARG A 141 -9.01 -3.96 3.80
CA ARG A 141 -7.67 -4.04 3.19
C ARG A 141 -7.77 -4.08 1.67
N THR A 142 -6.99 -3.24 1.00
CA THR A 142 -6.92 -3.18 -0.48
C THR A 142 -5.75 -3.94 -1.08
N SER A 143 -4.83 -4.46 -0.25
CA SER A 143 -3.76 -5.37 -0.65
C SER A 143 -4.09 -6.83 -0.29
N PHE A 144 -3.18 -7.75 -0.61
CA PHE A 144 -3.34 -9.17 -0.22
C PHE A 144 -3.13 -9.37 1.28
N MET A 145 -3.69 -10.45 1.82
CA MET A 145 -3.18 -11.03 3.05
C MET A 145 -1.79 -11.66 2.82
N GLY A 146 -0.97 -11.70 3.87
CA GLY A 146 0.34 -12.32 3.80
C GLY A 146 0.27 -13.80 3.41
N GLU A 147 -0.69 -14.54 3.98
CA GLU A 147 -0.91 -15.96 3.65
C GLU A 147 -1.31 -16.15 2.18
N VAL A 148 -2.16 -15.27 1.62
CA VAL A 148 -2.53 -15.31 0.20
C VAL A 148 -1.32 -15.13 -0.68
N GLN A 149 -0.49 -14.13 -0.37
CA GLN A 149 0.73 -13.86 -1.12
C GLN A 149 1.78 -14.96 -0.93
N GLY A 150 1.86 -15.58 0.25
CA GLY A 150 2.70 -16.74 0.52
C GLY A 150 2.32 -17.93 -0.33
N ARG A 151 1.02 -18.28 -0.42
CA ARG A 151 0.49 -19.34 -1.29
C ARG A 151 0.80 -19.07 -2.76
N ALA A 152 0.66 -17.80 -3.19
CA ALA A 152 1.06 -17.40 -4.55
C ALA A 152 2.56 -17.62 -4.81
N GLY A 153 3.42 -17.34 -3.83
CA GLY A 153 4.85 -17.63 -3.90
C GLY A 153 5.17 -19.12 -4.06
N ALA A 154 4.45 -19.99 -3.34
CA ALA A 154 4.58 -21.45 -3.48
C ALA A 154 4.16 -21.92 -4.89
N LYS A 155 3.02 -21.45 -5.41
CA LYS A 155 2.58 -21.72 -6.78
C LYS A 155 3.60 -21.26 -7.82
N LEU A 156 4.13 -20.05 -7.66
CA LEU A 156 5.14 -19.51 -8.55
C LEU A 156 6.37 -20.42 -8.62
N ILE A 157 6.90 -20.84 -7.48
CA ILE A 157 8.09 -21.69 -7.43
C ILE A 157 7.80 -23.08 -8.00
N GLY A 158 6.75 -23.76 -7.52
CA GLY A 158 6.49 -25.14 -7.87
C GLY A 158 5.88 -25.33 -9.26
N ALA A 159 4.86 -24.53 -9.60
CA ALA A 159 4.14 -24.69 -10.86
C ALA A 159 4.74 -23.91 -12.03
N THR A 160 5.15 -22.64 -11.80
CA THR A 160 5.65 -21.78 -12.88
C THR A 160 7.14 -21.98 -13.12
N LEU A 161 7.96 -21.96 -12.07
CA LEU A 161 9.42 -22.11 -12.18
C LEU A 161 9.86 -23.57 -12.14
N GLN A 162 8.97 -24.51 -11.84
CA GLN A 162 9.21 -25.96 -11.77
C GLN A 162 10.40 -26.35 -10.87
N ARG A 163 10.52 -25.66 -9.71
CA ARG A 163 11.51 -25.95 -8.67
C ARG A 163 10.88 -26.75 -7.53
N LYS A 164 11.66 -27.61 -6.88
CA LYS A 164 11.17 -28.51 -5.84
C LYS A 164 11.79 -28.24 -4.47
N ARG A 165 13.10 -27.99 -4.43
CA ARG A 165 13.85 -27.81 -3.19
C ARG A 165 13.99 -26.32 -2.86
N VAL A 166 13.38 -25.89 -1.75
CA VAL A 166 13.28 -24.48 -1.40
C VAL A 166 13.85 -24.21 -0.02
N VAL A 167 14.67 -23.16 0.11
CA VAL A 167 15.00 -22.58 1.40
C VAL A 167 14.11 -21.37 1.66
N LEU A 168 13.55 -21.30 2.88
CA LEU A 168 12.85 -20.12 3.37
C LEU A 168 13.84 -19.23 4.15
N ILE A 169 13.81 -17.91 3.90
CA ILE A 169 14.52 -16.90 4.70
C ILE A 169 13.49 -15.89 5.20
N THR A 170 13.13 -15.99 6.48
CA THR A 170 11.97 -15.32 7.06
C THR A 170 12.36 -14.14 7.93
N LEU A 171 11.84 -12.96 7.62
CA LEU A 171 11.93 -11.80 8.50
C LEU A 171 11.09 -12.00 9.76
N LYS A 172 11.71 -11.85 10.95
CA LYS A 172 11.07 -12.05 12.27
C LYS A 172 10.15 -10.89 12.68
N ASN A 173 9.05 -10.72 11.94
CA ASN A 173 7.97 -9.79 12.28
C ASN A 173 6.62 -10.28 11.75
N ASP A 174 5.54 -9.54 12.04
CA ASP A 174 4.17 -9.87 11.61
C ASP A 174 4.07 -10.05 10.08
N PHE A 175 4.74 -9.20 9.31
CA PHE A 175 4.78 -9.27 7.86
C PHE A 175 5.44 -10.55 7.34
N GLY A 176 6.70 -10.78 7.72
CA GLY A 176 7.47 -11.92 7.23
C GLY A 176 6.88 -13.27 7.63
N LYS A 177 6.36 -13.36 8.86
CA LYS A 177 5.76 -14.60 9.39
C LYS A 177 4.46 -14.98 8.68
N SER A 178 3.59 -13.99 8.36
CA SER A 178 2.34 -14.28 7.64
C SER A 178 2.59 -14.78 6.22
N LEU A 179 3.58 -14.22 5.52
CA LEU A 179 4.03 -14.68 4.20
C LEU A 179 4.58 -16.12 4.25
N ALA A 180 5.48 -16.39 5.21
CA ALA A 180 6.06 -17.72 5.38
C ALA A 180 4.99 -18.78 5.77
N ALA A 181 4.00 -18.41 6.57
CA ALA A 181 2.89 -19.28 6.93
C ALA A 181 2.08 -19.71 5.69
N GLY A 182 1.67 -18.77 4.85
CA GLY A 182 0.95 -19.09 3.62
C GLY A 182 1.78 -19.86 2.61
N PHE A 183 3.09 -19.61 2.53
CA PHE A 183 3.98 -20.42 1.71
C PHE A 183 4.02 -21.87 2.18
N LYS A 184 4.21 -22.11 3.48
CA LYS A 184 4.24 -23.46 4.09
C LYS A 184 2.90 -24.19 3.92
N GLU A 185 1.78 -23.48 4.06
CA GLU A 185 0.43 -24.02 3.84
C GLU A 185 0.27 -24.63 2.44
N ALA A 186 0.76 -23.92 1.41
CA ALA A 186 0.60 -24.35 0.02
C ALA A 186 1.75 -25.23 -0.52
N ALA A 187 2.86 -25.34 0.20
CA ALA A 187 4.05 -26.02 -0.31
C ALA A 187 3.79 -27.46 -0.78
N GLY A 188 3.03 -28.23 -0.01
CA GLY A 188 2.68 -29.61 -0.35
C GLY A 188 1.83 -29.72 -1.63
N GLN A 189 0.93 -28.77 -1.88
CA GLN A 189 0.08 -28.73 -3.07
C GLN A 189 0.90 -28.62 -4.37
N PHE A 190 2.07 -28.00 -4.31
CA PHE A 190 2.97 -27.78 -5.45
C PHE A 190 4.21 -28.69 -5.38
N ASN A 191 4.21 -29.75 -4.57
CA ASN A 191 5.31 -30.70 -4.41
C ASN A 191 6.64 -30.02 -4.01
N LEU A 192 6.59 -28.96 -3.18
CA LEU A 192 7.75 -28.27 -2.68
C LEU A 192 8.27 -28.92 -1.41
N GLN A 193 9.58 -29.19 -1.39
CA GLN A 193 10.33 -29.59 -0.21
C GLN A 193 11.02 -28.37 0.38
N ILE A 194 10.59 -27.92 1.55
CA ILE A 194 11.30 -26.90 2.32
C ILE A 194 12.48 -27.59 2.98
N VAL A 195 13.68 -27.36 2.45
CA VAL A 195 14.91 -28.02 2.92
C VAL A 195 15.43 -27.43 4.22
N ASN A 196 15.27 -26.12 4.39
CA ASN A 196 15.56 -25.41 5.64
C ASN A 196 14.79 -24.08 5.71
N GLU A 197 14.65 -23.57 6.94
CA GLU A 197 14.11 -22.26 7.23
C GLU A 197 15.10 -21.48 8.11
N TYR A 198 15.44 -20.28 7.71
CA TYR A 198 16.31 -19.35 8.43
C TYR A 198 15.55 -18.07 8.75
N GLU A 199 15.78 -17.55 9.95
CA GLU A 199 15.15 -16.31 10.38
C GLU A 199 16.18 -15.21 10.61
N TYR A 200 15.77 -13.97 10.39
CA TYR A 200 16.61 -12.80 10.62
C TYR A 200 15.80 -11.63 11.19
N SER A 201 16.51 -10.69 11.83
CA SER A 201 15.91 -9.48 12.41
C SER A 201 15.83 -8.35 11.37
N ILE A 202 14.86 -7.47 11.53
CA ILE A 202 14.72 -6.25 10.69
C ILE A 202 15.96 -5.34 10.73
N LYS A 203 16.81 -5.49 11.75
CA LYS A 203 18.06 -4.74 11.90
C LYS A 203 19.25 -5.37 11.18
N ASP A 204 19.11 -6.64 10.76
CA ASP A 204 20.22 -7.37 10.14
C ASP A 204 20.53 -6.84 8.74
N ARG A 205 21.81 -6.70 8.46
CA ARG A 205 22.37 -6.32 7.16
C ARG A 205 23.52 -7.24 6.75
N GLN A 206 23.99 -8.08 7.67
CA GLN A 206 25.06 -9.06 7.47
C GLN A 206 24.44 -10.45 7.50
N PHE A 207 24.41 -11.13 6.36
CA PHE A 207 23.75 -12.41 6.17
C PHE A 207 24.73 -13.56 5.97
N GLY A 208 26.05 -13.34 6.14
CA GLY A 208 27.10 -14.35 5.93
C GLY A 208 26.80 -15.73 6.53
N PRO A 209 26.41 -15.84 7.81
CA PRO A 209 26.05 -17.13 8.41
C PRO A 209 24.86 -17.83 7.74
N ILE A 210 23.82 -17.07 7.35
CA ILE A 210 22.66 -17.61 6.63
C ILE A 210 23.08 -18.03 5.22
N VAL A 211 23.83 -17.20 4.51
CA VAL A 211 24.32 -17.45 3.15
C VAL A 211 25.18 -18.73 3.08
N ALA A 212 26.06 -18.93 4.05
CA ALA A 212 26.89 -20.15 4.13
C ALA A 212 26.01 -21.41 4.27
N LYS A 213 24.97 -21.39 5.11
CA LYS A 213 24.03 -22.48 5.30
C LYS A 213 23.20 -22.73 4.03
N VAL A 214 22.65 -21.69 3.41
CA VAL A 214 21.91 -21.77 2.13
C VAL A 214 22.75 -22.42 1.05
N LYS A 215 24.07 -22.07 0.98
CA LYS A 215 25.00 -22.70 0.03
C LYS A 215 25.18 -24.20 0.29
N ALA A 216 25.26 -24.62 1.55
CA ALA A 216 25.36 -26.03 1.93
C ALA A 216 24.07 -26.81 1.66
N ASP A 217 22.90 -26.18 1.83
CA ASP A 217 21.59 -26.77 1.53
C ASP A 217 21.35 -27.05 0.04
N ALA A 218 22.07 -26.34 -0.84
CA ALA A 218 21.97 -26.44 -2.29
C ALA A 218 20.51 -26.42 -2.79
N PRO A 219 19.70 -25.39 -2.47
CA PRO A 219 18.31 -25.31 -2.92
C PRO A 219 18.22 -25.05 -4.42
N GLU A 220 17.03 -25.30 -4.98
CA GLU A 220 16.68 -24.95 -6.37
C GLU A 220 16.03 -23.56 -6.47
N ALA A 221 15.51 -23.05 -5.35
CA ALA A 221 14.94 -21.70 -5.22
C ALA A 221 15.01 -21.21 -3.76
N ILE A 222 14.96 -19.90 -3.58
CA ILE A 222 14.91 -19.26 -2.26
C ILE A 222 13.61 -18.41 -2.22
N TYR A 223 12.76 -18.63 -1.21
CA TYR A 223 11.66 -17.72 -0.87
C TYR A 223 12.10 -16.88 0.32
N ALA A 224 12.29 -15.58 0.11
CA ALA A 224 12.87 -14.69 1.11
C ALA A 224 11.92 -13.53 1.44
N THR A 225 11.34 -13.53 2.65
CA THR A 225 10.48 -12.44 3.10
C THR A 225 11.31 -11.27 3.64
N GLY A 226 10.92 -10.04 3.34
CA GLY A 226 11.64 -8.85 3.81
C GLY A 226 11.17 -7.57 3.15
N TYR A 227 11.84 -6.49 3.50
CA TYR A 227 11.64 -5.18 2.89
C TYR A 227 12.88 -4.80 2.06
N PHE A 228 12.76 -3.87 1.15
CA PHE A 228 13.83 -3.45 0.25
C PHE A 228 15.19 -3.27 0.94
N PHE A 229 15.21 -2.69 2.15
CA PHE A 229 16.44 -2.37 2.89
C PHE A 229 17.09 -3.58 3.60
N THR A 230 16.37 -4.71 3.75
CA THR A 230 16.93 -5.99 4.19
C THR A 230 17.21 -6.91 3.00
N ALA A 231 16.33 -6.86 2.01
CA ALA A 231 16.40 -7.68 0.80
C ALA A 231 17.62 -7.35 -0.06
N GLY A 232 17.92 -6.07 -0.25
CA GLY A 232 19.07 -5.65 -1.05
C GLY A 232 20.38 -6.25 -0.54
N PRO A 233 20.76 -6.07 0.74
CA PRO A 233 21.95 -6.71 1.31
C PRO A 233 21.90 -8.23 1.28
N LEU A 234 20.74 -8.87 1.52
CA LEU A 234 20.60 -10.33 1.47
C LEU A 234 20.89 -10.86 0.06
N VAL A 235 20.23 -10.31 -0.96
CA VAL A 235 20.41 -10.74 -2.35
C VAL A 235 21.84 -10.50 -2.81
N SER A 236 22.43 -9.34 -2.47
CA SER A 236 23.84 -9.05 -2.78
C SER A 236 24.79 -10.11 -2.22
N GLN A 237 24.62 -10.50 -0.95
CA GLN A 237 25.48 -11.49 -0.31
C GLN A 237 25.23 -12.91 -0.84
N LEU A 238 24.01 -13.28 -1.19
CA LEU A 238 23.70 -14.55 -1.87
C LEU A 238 24.44 -14.63 -3.23
N ARG A 239 24.35 -13.61 -4.04
CA ARG A 239 25.01 -13.56 -5.36
C ARG A 239 26.54 -13.52 -5.24
N ALA A 240 27.08 -12.76 -4.29
CA ALA A 240 28.53 -12.73 -4.01
C ALA A 240 29.09 -14.10 -3.57
N ALA A 241 28.29 -14.93 -2.90
CA ALA A 241 28.64 -16.31 -2.55
C ALA A 241 28.49 -17.32 -3.69
N GLY A 242 28.09 -16.88 -4.89
CA GLY A 242 27.90 -17.71 -6.08
C GLY A 242 26.56 -18.47 -6.07
N ILE A 243 25.58 -18.07 -5.25
CA ILE A 243 24.23 -18.65 -5.25
C ILE A 243 23.44 -17.98 -6.37
N THR A 244 23.17 -18.70 -7.46
CA THR A 244 22.53 -18.18 -8.68
C THR A 244 21.09 -18.63 -8.85
N VAL A 245 20.58 -19.50 -7.98
CA VAL A 245 19.18 -19.95 -8.02
C VAL A 245 18.19 -18.78 -7.92
N PRO A 246 16.96 -18.91 -8.45
CA PRO A 246 15.95 -17.89 -8.31
C PRO A 246 15.72 -17.47 -6.85
N VAL A 247 15.74 -16.17 -6.60
CA VAL A 247 15.30 -15.57 -5.35
C VAL A 247 13.93 -14.97 -5.57
N ILE A 248 12.95 -15.45 -4.81
CA ILE A 248 11.56 -15.00 -4.89
C ILE A 248 11.27 -14.15 -3.66
N GLY A 249 11.08 -12.87 -3.90
CA GLY A 249 10.60 -11.90 -2.94
C GLY A 249 9.09 -11.68 -3.04
N GLN A 250 8.64 -10.66 -2.39
CA GLN A 250 7.24 -10.24 -2.39
C GLN A 250 7.17 -8.69 -2.40
N GLU A 251 6.00 -8.12 -2.22
CA GLU A 251 5.77 -6.68 -2.36
C GLU A 251 6.70 -5.78 -1.51
N GLY A 252 7.27 -6.30 -0.42
CA GLY A 252 8.28 -5.57 0.35
C GLY A 252 9.60 -5.33 -0.39
N TYR A 253 9.85 -6.03 -1.51
CA TYR A 253 10.99 -5.80 -2.42
C TYR A 253 10.65 -4.81 -3.53
N ASP A 254 9.36 -4.52 -3.74
CA ASP A 254 8.87 -3.70 -4.85
C ASP A 254 9.19 -2.22 -4.63
N SER A 255 10.45 -1.88 -4.79
CA SER A 255 10.97 -0.52 -4.65
C SER A 255 12.23 -0.34 -5.49
N GLU A 256 12.36 0.80 -6.14
CA GLU A 256 13.60 1.23 -6.81
C GLU A 256 14.82 1.17 -5.87
N GLN A 257 14.57 1.38 -4.56
CA GLN A 257 15.63 1.31 -3.54
C GLN A 257 16.19 -0.11 -3.38
N PHE A 258 15.37 -1.16 -3.57
CA PHE A 258 15.87 -2.54 -3.60
C PHE A 258 16.93 -2.71 -4.68
N ILE A 259 16.60 -2.26 -5.90
CA ILE A 259 17.52 -2.34 -7.06
C ILE A 259 18.78 -1.51 -6.81
N LYS A 260 18.64 -0.29 -6.27
CA LYS A 260 19.78 0.58 -5.95
C LYS A 260 20.73 -0.06 -4.91
N ILE A 261 20.18 -0.70 -3.88
CA ILE A 261 20.96 -1.33 -2.80
C ILE A 261 21.62 -2.63 -3.30
N ALA A 262 20.90 -3.48 -4.00
CA ALA A 262 21.42 -4.75 -4.50
C ALA A 262 22.33 -4.59 -5.72
N GLY A 263 22.19 -3.50 -6.48
CA GLY A 263 22.92 -3.26 -7.72
C GLY A 263 22.70 -4.37 -8.72
N LYS A 264 23.74 -4.81 -9.41
CA LYS A 264 23.68 -5.92 -10.38
C LYS A 264 23.21 -7.25 -9.78
N ALA A 265 23.32 -7.42 -8.46
CA ALA A 265 22.84 -8.63 -7.80
C ALA A 265 21.30 -8.75 -7.80
N SER A 266 20.57 -7.66 -8.02
CA SER A 266 19.11 -7.68 -8.13
C SER A 266 18.60 -8.40 -9.39
N GLU A 267 19.42 -8.48 -10.45
CA GLU A 267 19.03 -9.11 -11.72
C GLU A 267 18.51 -10.53 -11.52
N GLY A 268 17.36 -10.83 -12.18
CA GLY A 268 16.68 -12.11 -12.07
C GLY A 268 15.96 -12.35 -10.74
N THR A 269 15.93 -11.39 -9.82
CA THR A 269 15.05 -11.48 -8.63
C THR A 269 13.60 -11.35 -9.08
N ILE A 270 12.75 -12.28 -8.64
CA ILE A 270 11.33 -12.33 -8.97
C ILE A 270 10.52 -11.92 -7.74
N ILE A 271 9.48 -11.14 -7.92
CA ILE A 271 8.62 -10.71 -6.83
C ILE A 271 7.14 -10.95 -7.12
N THR A 272 6.39 -11.27 -6.09
CA THR A 272 4.92 -11.19 -6.11
C THR A 272 4.50 -9.81 -5.63
N THR A 273 3.60 -9.14 -6.36
CA THR A 273 3.20 -7.76 -6.10
C THR A 273 1.77 -7.47 -6.53
N SER A 274 1.27 -6.29 -6.22
CA SER A 274 -0.04 -5.78 -6.67
C SER A 274 0.06 -4.91 -7.92
N LEU A 275 1.24 -4.39 -8.26
CA LEU A 275 1.45 -3.47 -9.37
C LEU A 275 2.04 -4.19 -10.57
N ASP A 276 1.39 -4.05 -11.72
CA ASP A 276 1.96 -4.41 -13.02
C ASP A 276 2.38 -3.12 -13.76
N ARG A 277 3.69 -2.90 -13.88
CA ARG A 277 4.24 -1.71 -14.54
C ARG A 277 4.07 -1.74 -16.06
N ASP A 278 3.96 -2.94 -16.64
CA ASP A 278 3.74 -3.14 -18.07
C ASP A 278 2.25 -3.31 -18.42
N SER A 279 1.36 -2.96 -17.50
CA SER A 279 -0.08 -3.16 -17.62
C SER A 279 -0.68 -2.45 -18.82
N ASN A 280 -1.58 -3.15 -19.52
CA ASN A 280 -2.43 -2.57 -20.58
C ASN A 280 -3.66 -1.82 -20.03
N SER A 281 -3.92 -1.88 -18.72
CA SER A 281 -5.02 -1.14 -18.08
C SER A 281 -4.79 0.38 -18.21
N SER A 282 -5.77 1.10 -18.78
CA SER A 282 -5.72 2.56 -18.86
C SER A 282 -5.61 3.21 -17.49
N GLU A 283 -6.31 2.64 -16.50
CA GLU A 283 -6.28 3.10 -15.10
C GLU A 283 -4.87 3.02 -14.49
N THR A 284 -4.19 1.86 -14.68
CA THR A 284 -2.83 1.66 -14.14
C THR A 284 -1.83 2.56 -14.85
N ARG A 285 -1.90 2.68 -16.19
CA ARG A 285 -1.00 3.54 -16.97
C ARG A 285 -1.16 5.02 -16.64
N SER A 286 -2.41 5.51 -16.50
CA SER A 286 -2.69 6.89 -16.12
C SER A 286 -2.10 7.18 -14.75
N PHE A 287 -2.34 6.29 -13.78
CA PHE A 287 -1.77 6.41 -12.44
C PHE A 287 -0.23 6.48 -12.48
N ILE A 288 0.44 5.56 -13.20
CA ILE A 288 1.90 5.54 -13.30
C ILE A 288 2.41 6.88 -13.86
N SER A 289 1.87 7.31 -15.00
CA SER A 289 2.27 8.55 -15.66
C SER A 289 2.07 9.79 -14.77
N GLU A 290 0.91 9.91 -14.13
CA GLU A 290 0.61 11.06 -13.26
C GLU A 290 1.42 11.05 -11.97
N PHE A 291 1.65 9.84 -11.39
CA PHE A 291 2.47 9.70 -10.20
C PHE A 291 3.92 10.09 -10.47
N GLU A 292 4.54 9.55 -11.52
CA GLU A 292 5.93 9.83 -11.87
C GLU A 292 6.15 11.31 -12.22
N ALA A 293 5.20 11.93 -12.91
CA ALA A 293 5.21 13.36 -13.19
C ALA A 293 5.11 14.21 -11.92
N MET A 294 4.34 13.76 -10.91
CA MET A 294 4.16 14.48 -9.65
C MET A 294 5.31 14.23 -8.66
N ALA A 295 5.78 13.00 -8.55
CA ALA A 295 6.73 12.57 -7.54
C ALA A 295 8.20 12.73 -7.97
N GLY A 296 8.49 12.75 -9.28
CA GLY A 296 9.84 12.87 -9.83
C GLY A 296 10.68 11.61 -9.69
N HIS A 297 10.06 10.47 -9.42
CA HIS A 297 10.70 9.15 -9.34
C HIS A 297 9.74 8.06 -9.83
N LYS A 298 10.29 6.86 -10.13
CA LYS A 298 9.48 5.73 -10.58
C LYS A 298 8.47 5.29 -9.53
N VAL A 299 7.34 4.79 -10.01
CA VAL A 299 6.28 4.24 -9.17
C VAL A 299 6.72 2.94 -8.49
N ASP A 300 6.21 2.73 -7.28
CA ASP A 300 6.31 1.46 -6.56
C ASP A 300 4.92 0.97 -6.11
N MET A 301 4.88 -0.24 -5.58
CA MET A 301 3.63 -0.86 -5.11
C MET A 301 3.00 -0.09 -3.95
N VAL A 302 3.79 0.50 -3.05
CA VAL A 302 3.22 1.24 -1.90
C VAL A 302 2.52 2.53 -2.34
N ALA A 303 3.05 3.22 -3.35
CA ALA A 303 2.37 4.35 -3.98
C ALA A 303 1.05 3.94 -4.62
N ALA A 304 1.07 2.85 -5.42
CA ALA A 304 -0.12 2.32 -6.07
C ALA A 304 -1.19 1.89 -5.06
N SER A 305 -0.76 1.29 -3.94
CA SER A 305 -1.67 0.87 -2.87
C SER A 305 -2.25 2.07 -2.08
N GLY A 306 -1.43 3.09 -1.80
CA GLY A 306 -1.91 4.34 -1.18
C GLY A 306 -2.94 5.06 -2.06
N HIS A 307 -2.68 5.15 -3.37
CA HIS A 307 -3.63 5.67 -4.35
C HIS A 307 -4.91 4.85 -4.40
N THR A 308 -4.81 3.51 -4.49
CA THR A 308 -5.96 2.59 -4.54
C THR A 308 -6.84 2.73 -3.30
N ALA A 309 -6.27 2.72 -2.10
CA ALA A 309 -7.01 2.84 -0.85
C ALA A 309 -7.77 4.17 -0.77
N MET A 310 -7.12 5.27 -1.16
CA MET A 310 -7.76 6.58 -1.21
C MET A 310 -8.87 6.63 -2.27
N LYS A 311 -8.65 6.07 -3.46
CA LYS A 311 -9.66 5.99 -4.52
C LYS A 311 -10.90 5.21 -4.06
N VAL A 312 -10.71 4.07 -3.39
CA VAL A 312 -11.80 3.28 -2.78
C VAL A 312 -12.59 4.12 -1.78
N LEU A 313 -11.89 4.80 -0.86
CA LEU A 313 -12.54 5.64 0.15
C LEU A 313 -13.32 6.79 -0.48
N VAL A 314 -12.75 7.50 -1.44
CA VAL A 314 -13.42 8.59 -2.18
C VAL A 314 -14.68 8.09 -2.89
N ALA A 315 -14.58 6.96 -3.59
CA ALA A 315 -15.73 6.36 -4.28
C ALA A 315 -16.84 5.97 -3.29
N ALA A 316 -16.49 5.37 -2.15
CA ALA A 316 -17.42 5.00 -1.10
C ALA A 316 -18.11 6.23 -0.49
N MET A 317 -17.37 7.30 -0.21
CA MET A 317 -17.94 8.55 0.33
C MET A 317 -18.89 9.23 -0.66
N LYS A 318 -18.54 9.25 -1.95
CA LYS A 318 -19.44 9.75 -3.01
C LYS A 318 -20.72 8.92 -3.09
N LYS A 319 -20.62 7.59 -3.02
CA LYS A 319 -21.77 6.66 -3.02
C LYS A 319 -22.63 6.82 -1.75
N ALA A 320 -22.01 7.01 -0.60
CA ALA A 320 -22.72 7.22 0.67
C ALA A 320 -23.51 8.54 0.68
N GLY A 321 -23.08 9.56 -0.08
CA GLY A 321 -23.72 10.88 -0.12
C GLY A 321 -23.65 11.66 1.20
N THR A 322 -22.91 11.16 2.19
CA THR A 322 -22.79 11.71 3.54
C THR A 322 -21.41 11.46 4.14
N THR A 323 -21.06 12.18 5.19
CA THR A 323 -19.85 11.98 5.98
C THR A 323 -20.07 11.10 7.22
N SER A 324 -21.21 10.46 7.36
CA SER A 324 -21.49 9.50 8.45
C SER A 324 -20.55 8.29 8.32
N PRO A 325 -19.75 7.97 9.37
CA PRO A 325 -18.82 6.84 9.33
C PRO A 325 -19.50 5.51 9.02
N SER A 326 -20.67 5.23 9.57
CA SER A 326 -21.41 3.99 9.31
C SER A 326 -21.89 3.88 7.86
N ALA A 327 -22.35 4.98 7.25
CA ALA A 327 -22.73 5.00 5.85
C ALA A 327 -21.50 4.82 4.92
N ILE A 328 -20.37 5.46 5.24
CA ILE A 328 -19.12 5.29 4.53
C ILE A 328 -18.67 3.83 4.62
N ARG A 329 -18.67 3.23 5.82
CA ARG A 329 -18.34 1.82 6.04
C ARG A 329 -19.19 0.89 5.16
N ASN A 330 -20.49 1.09 5.13
CA ASN A 330 -21.40 0.28 4.32
C ASN A 330 -21.12 0.44 2.81
N ALA A 331 -20.79 1.64 2.38
CA ALA A 331 -20.42 1.91 0.99
C ALA A 331 -19.06 1.27 0.63
N ILE A 332 -18.07 1.25 1.54
CA ILE A 332 -16.79 0.55 1.34
C ILE A 332 -17.04 -0.95 1.17
N ALA A 333 -17.84 -1.57 2.04
CA ALA A 333 -18.17 -3.00 1.96
C ALA A 333 -18.82 -3.41 0.62
N GLN A 334 -19.46 -2.46 -0.07
CA GLN A 334 -20.10 -2.67 -1.37
C GLN A 334 -19.25 -2.16 -2.54
N THR A 335 -17.96 -1.99 -2.34
CA THR A 335 -17.03 -1.54 -3.39
C THR A 335 -16.95 -2.57 -4.51
N ASN A 336 -17.04 -2.08 -5.75
CA ASN A 336 -16.69 -2.82 -6.95
C ASN A 336 -16.15 -1.80 -7.97
N LEU A 337 -14.83 -1.68 -8.05
CA LEU A 337 -14.17 -0.72 -8.93
C LEU A 337 -12.81 -1.22 -9.42
N VAL A 338 -12.31 -0.61 -10.49
CA VAL A 338 -10.95 -0.81 -10.99
C VAL A 338 -10.07 0.33 -10.49
N ALA A 339 -8.93 -0.02 -9.93
CA ALA A 339 -7.91 0.90 -9.45
C ALA A 339 -6.54 0.59 -10.05
N SER A 340 -5.52 1.36 -9.70
CA SER A 340 -4.15 1.19 -10.18
C SER A 340 -3.54 -0.19 -9.84
N THR A 341 -4.07 -0.88 -8.82
CA THR A 341 -3.66 -2.23 -8.43
C THR A 341 -4.65 -3.32 -8.86
N GLY A 342 -5.53 -3.06 -9.83
CA GLY A 342 -6.52 -4.00 -10.35
C GLY A 342 -7.92 -3.82 -9.76
N SER A 343 -8.77 -4.83 -9.94
CA SER A 343 -10.15 -4.83 -9.45
C SER A 343 -10.20 -4.94 -7.93
N ILE A 344 -11.06 -4.15 -7.30
CA ILE A 344 -11.26 -4.11 -5.85
C ILE A 344 -12.72 -4.39 -5.53
N SER A 345 -12.94 -5.47 -4.80
CA SER A 345 -14.18 -5.81 -4.11
C SER A 345 -13.84 -6.50 -2.79
N PHE A 346 -14.70 -6.40 -1.81
CA PHE A 346 -14.43 -6.95 -0.47
C PHE A 346 -15.36 -8.12 -0.14
N ASN A 347 -14.84 -9.09 0.60
CA ASN A 347 -15.65 -10.11 1.27
C ASN A 347 -16.19 -9.58 2.62
N ASP A 348 -16.92 -10.43 3.35
CA ASP A 348 -17.52 -10.10 4.65
C ASP A 348 -16.50 -9.80 5.77
N LEU A 349 -15.25 -10.23 5.61
CA LEU A 349 -14.14 -9.90 6.51
C LEU A 349 -13.46 -8.56 6.17
N GLY A 350 -13.84 -7.91 5.05
CA GLY A 350 -13.19 -6.69 4.56
C GLY A 350 -11.88 -6.96 3.80
N GLU A 351 -11.67 -8.20 3.35
CA GLU A 351 -10.52 -8.61 2.55
C GLU A 351 -10.80 -8.51 1.06
N VAL A 352 -9.80 -8.06 0.30
CA VAL A 352 -9.85 -8.07 -1.16
C VAL A 352 -9.44 -9.42 -1.71
N GLN A 353 -10.15 -9.89 -2.74
CA GLN A 353 -9.71 -10.99 -3.58
C GLN A 353 -9.30 -10.45 -4.94
N LYS A 354 -8.05 -10.67 -5.32
CA LYS A 354 -7.48 -10.17 -6.57
C LYS A 354 -6.34 -11.04 -7.08
N ASN A 355 -6.03 -10.94 -8.36
CA ASN A 355 -4.89 -11.62 -8.97
C ASN A 355 -3.57 -11.08 -8.42
N VAL A 356 -2.56 -11.94 -8.35
CA VAL A 356 -1.22 -11.58 -7.92
C VAL A 356 -0.35 -11.35 -9.16
N GLN A 357 0.20 -10.15 -9.29
CA GLN A 357 1.17 -9.81 -10.31
C GLN A 357 2.54 -10.39 -9.93
N VAL A 358 3.26 -10.90 -10.92
CA VAL A 358 4.63 -11.37 -10.76
C VAL A 358 5.52 -10.52 -11.64
N GLN A 359 6.53 -9.90 -11.06
CA GLN A 359 7.51 -9.09 -11.76
C GLN A 359 8.92 -9.65 -11.56
N VAL A 360 9.80 -9.38 -12.50
CA VAL A 360 11.21 -9.78 -12.47
C VAL A 360 12.08 -8.54 -12.69
N VAL A 361 13.20 -8.47 -11.96
CA VAL A 361 14.21 -7.45 -12.25
C VAL A 361 14.99 -7.84 -13.50
N ARG A 362 14.98 -6.94 -14.49
CA ARG A 362 15.70 -7.07 -15.74
C ARG A 362 16.22 -5.70 -16.17
N ASP A 363 17.48 -5.64 -16.58
CA ASP A 363 18.12 -4.40 -17.00
C ASP A 363 18.01 -3.25 -15.97
N GLY A 364 18.01 -3.61 -14.67
CA GLY A 364 17.92 -2.67 -13.56
C GLY A 364 16.53 -2.10 -13.32
N ASP A 365 15.46 -2.75 -13.80
CA ASP A 365 14.07 -2.35 -13.59
C ASP A 365 13.15 -3.54 -13.36
N PHE A 366 11.93 -3.28 -12.82
CA PHE A 366 10.90 -4.31 -12.69
C PHE A 366 10.09 -4.42 -13.98
N HIS A 367 9.95 -5.64 -14.48
CA HIS A 367 9.17 -5.98 -15.67
C HIS A 367 8.19 -7.09 -15.42
N TYR A 368 7.11 -7.12 -16.18
CA TYR A 368 6.14 -8.20 -16.14
C TYR A 368 6.80 -9.56 -16.38
N HIS A 369 6.51 -10.51 -15.51
CA HIS A 369 6.89 -11.92 -15.66
C HIS A 369 5.66 -12.79 -15.93
N SER A 370 4.66 -12.74 -15.07
CA SER A 370 3.42 -13.52 -15.16
C SER A 370 2.36 -12.98 -14.20
N GLU A 371 1.17 -13.56 -14.26
CA GLU A 371 0.08 -13.26 -13.33
C GLU A 371 -0.50 -14.56 -12.77
N ILE A 372 -0.76 -14.61 -11.48
CA ILE A 372 -1.43 -15.72 -10.82
C ILE A 372 -2.91 -15.38 -10.67
N ARG A 373 -3.77 -16.18 -11.34
CA ARG A 373 -5.24 -15.97 -11.42
C ARG A 373 -6.05 -17.07 -10.71
N ASP A 374 -5.42 -17.89 -9.92
CA ASP A 374 -6.05 -19.01 -9.24
C ASP A 374 -6.94 -18.52 -8.09
N GLN A 375 -8.23 -18.38 -8.36
CA GLN A 375 -9.18 -17.80 -7.42
C GLN A 375 -9.37 -18.63 -6.14
N VAL A 376 -9.16 -19.96 -6.20
CA VAL A 376 -9.23 -20.82 -5.03
C VAL A 376 -8.00 -20.62 -4.14
N LEU A 377 -6.81 -20.62 -4.74
CA LEU A 377 -5.55 -20.39 -4.04
C LEU A 377 -5.49 -18.99 -3.42
N LEU A 378 -6.01 -17.99 -4.13
CA LEU A 378 -5.95 -16.57 -3.75
C LEU A 378 -7.13 -16.14 -2.88
N ALA A 379 -8.08 -17.05 -2.57
CA ALA A 379 -9.21 -16.72 -1.71
C ALA A 379 -8.73 -16.34 -0.30
N PRO A 380 -9.04 -15.13 0.19
CA PRO A 380 -8.85 -14.82 1.60
C PRO A 380 -9.89 -15.57 2.44
N PRO A 381 -9.66 -15.75 3.75
CA PRO A 381 -10.67 -16.33 4.63
C PRO A 381 -11.91 -15.44 4.66
N THR A 382 -13.06 -16.05 4.93
CA THR A 382 -14.34 -15.40 5.21
C THR A 382 -14.64 -15.45 6.72
N ARG A 383 -15.66 -14.70 7.18
CA ARG A 383 -16.16 -14.80 8.56
C ARG A 383 -16.91 -16.09 8.79
#